data_4dc6327ae60bbf45ffc09387cdc8e840
#
_entry.id   4dc6327ae60bbf45ffc09387cdc8e840
#
_cell.length_a   1.000
_cell.length_b   1.000
_cell.length_c   1.000
_cell.angle_alpha   90.00
_cell.angle_beta   90.00
_cell.angle_gamma   90.00
#
_symmetry.space_group_name_H-M   'P 1'
#
loop_
_entity.id
_entity.type
_entity.pdbx_description
1 polymer ?
#
loop_
_entity_poly.entity_id
_entity_poly.type
_entity_poly.pdbx_seq_one_letter_code
_entity_poly.pdbx_strand_id
1 'polypeptide(L)'
;MQYLPESWDAANLGRATKGAAKALLGKAYMQQHKYDKAKEQLQWLIDKEGSLYGLIANREDNFTDLDENNKEGIFEIQFDDQNKGGTGNDASMAFGFQRTQFYAPSGIGWGDGKARRWLVDEFLKEKRVDGKNDLRLYGSILYRGFSQDFPDQPKSYYRFENADWNDGWGTDPE
;
A
#
# COMPACT_ATOMS: atom_id res chain seq x y z
N MET A 1 27.47 2.25 1.27
CA MET A 1 26.78 1.38 0.29
C MET A 1 27.67 0.28 -0.29
N GLN A 2 28.99 0.39 -0.19
CA GLN A 2 29.94 -0.59 -0.74
C GLN A 2 29.80 -2.00 -0.15
N TYR A 3 29.27 -2.09 1.07
CA TYR A 3 29.16 -3.35 1.82
C TYR A 3 27.75 -3.97 1.85
N LEU A 4 26.75 -3.30 1.28
CA LEU A 4 25.40 -3.85 1.22
C LEU A 4 25.26 -4.75 -0.01
N PRO A 5 24.73 -5.97 0.15
CA PRO A 5 24.44 -6.86 -0.96
C PRO A 5 23.28 -6.33 -1.82
N GLU A 6 23.16 -6.83 -3.03
CA GLU A 6 22.03 -6.51 -3.91
C GLU A 6 20.74 -7.22 -3.46
N SER A 7 20.87 -8.42 -2.89
CA SER A 7 19.78 -9.19 -2.30
C SER A 7 20.27 -9.97 -1.09
N TRP A 8 19.37 -10.37 -0.22
CA TRP A 8 19.60 -11.25 0.91
C TRP A 8 19.00 -12.64 0.64
N ASP A 9 19.50 -13.64 1.33
CA ASP A 9 18.89 -14.95 1.40
C ASP A 9 17.58 -14.91 2.23
N ALA A 10 16.81 -16.00 2.19
CA ALA A 10 15.52 -16.09 2.88
C ALA A 10 15.63 -15.89 4.42
N ALA A 11 16.74 -16.28 5.04
CA ALA A 11 16.94 -16.11 6.48
C ALA A 11 17.21 -14.64 6.88
N ASN A 12 17.57 -13.80 5.93
CA ASN A 12 17.92 -12.40 6.12
C ASN A 12 16.97 -11.45 5.37
N LEU A 13 15.83 -11.94 4.93
CA LEU A 13 14.82 -11.16 4.25
C LEU A 13 14.39 -9.96 5.12
N GLY A 14 14.05 -8.83 4.49
CA GLY A 14 13.71 -7.58 5.19
C GLY A 14 14.90 -6.72 5.62
N ARG A 15 16.14 -7.22 5.53
CA ARG A 15 17.32 -6.39 5.79
C ARG A 15 17.58 -5.41 4.64
N ALA A 16 18.17 -4.26 4.98
CA ALA A 16 18.50 -3.24 3.97
C ALA A 16 19.43 -3.79 2.89
N THR A 17 19.07 -3.57 1.65
CA THR A 17 19.85 -3.91 0.46
C THR A 17 20.58 -2.69 -0.09
N LYS A 18 21.45 -2.91 -1.06
CA LYS A 18 22.09 -1.83 -1.83
C LYS A 18 21.04 -0.96 -2.54
N GLY A 19 19.96 -1.57 -3.06
CA GLY A 19 18.85 -0.86 -3.70
C GLY A 19 18.08 0.04 -2.73
N ALA A 20 17.77 -0.47 -1.54
CA ALA A 20 17.14 0.32 -0.48
C ALA A 20 17.96 1.57 -0.13
N ALA A 21 19.28 1.39 0.05
CA ALA A 21 20.18 2.51 0.35
C ALA A 21 20.27 3.52 -0.80
N LYS A 22 20.29 3.07 -2.06
CA LYS A 22 20.31 3.95 -3.24
C LYS A 22 18.99 4.71 -3.41
N ALA A 23 17.87 4.05 -3.22
CA ALA A 23 16.54 4.69 -3.26
C ALA A 23 16.44 5.81 -2.21
N LEU A 24 16.83 5.52 -0.97
CA LEU A 24 16.82 6.51 0.10
C LEU A 24 17.77 7.69 -0.17
N LEU A 25 18.98 7.40 -0.66
CA LEU A 25 19.94 8.44 -1.03
C LEU A 25 19.44 9.30 -2.20
N GLY A 26 18.82 8.69 -3.21
CA GLY A 26 18.17 9.40 -4.31
C GLY A 26 17.09 10.37 -3.79
N LYS A 27 16.21 9.90 -2.90
CA LYS A 27 15.20 10.76 -2.25
C LYS A 27 15.86 11.90 -1.46
N ALA A 28 16.92 11.63 -0.72
CA ALA A 28 17.63 12.66 0.03
C ALA A 28 18.25 13.74 -0.89
N TYR A 29 18.81 13.34 -2.04
CA TYR A 29 19.31 14.28 -3.03
C TYR A 29 18.19 15.10 -3.70
N MET A 30 17.04 14.51 -3.95
CA MET A 30 15.85 15.25 -4.44
C MET A 30 15.45 16.35 -3.47
N GLN A 31 15.38 16.07 -2.16
CA GLN A 31 15.08 17.09 -1.15
C GLN A 31 16.13 18.20 -1.08
N GLN A 32 17.37 17.91 -1.46
CA GLN A 32 18.45 18.89 -1.54
C GLN A 32 18.50 19.62 -2.90
N HIS A 33 17.54 19.37 -3.81
CA HIS A 33 17.55 19.85 -5.19
C HIS A 33 18.78 19.46 -6.02
N LYS A 34 19.47 18.39 -5.64
CA LYS A 34 20.64 17.86 -6.34
C LYS A 34 20.20 16.76 -7.34
N TYR A 35 19.45 17.16 -8.35
CA TYR A 35 18.74 16.25 -9.25
C TYR A 35 19.67 15.33 -10.04
N ASP A 36 20.84 15.79 -10.49
CA ASP A 36 21.81 14.93 -11.20
C ASP A 36 22.30 13.79 -10.31
N LYS A 37 22.58 14.09 -9.04
CA LYS A 37 22.99 13.05 -8.08
C LYS A 37 21.84 12.11 -7.73
N ALA A 38 20.63 12.62 -7.63
CA ALA A 38 19.45 11.80 -7.44
C ALA A 38 19.26 10.84 -8.62
N LYS A 39 19.32 11.36 -9.85
CA LYS A 39 19.22 10.57 -11.08
C LYS A 39 20.23 9.44 -11.11
N GLU A 40 21.49 9.69 -10.80
CA GLU A 40 22.54 8.66 -10.75
C GLU A 40 22.17 7.50 -9.80
N GLN A 41 21.65 7.79 -8.62
CA GLN A 41 21.28 6.75 -7.67
C GLN A 41 20.03 5.97 -8.10
N LEU A 42 19.02 6.67 -8.63
CA LEU A 42 17.76 6.06 -9.07
C LEU A 42 17.94 5.29 -10.38
N GLN A 43 18.83 5.74 -11.27
CA GLN A 43 19.13 5.02 -12.51
C GLN A 43 19.66 3.61 -12.24
N TRP A 44 20.43 3.43 -11.18
CA TRP A 44 20.89 2.09 -10.81
C TRP A 44 19.73 1.13 -10.50
N LEU A 45 18.63 1.62 -9.92
CA LEU A 45 17.43 0.80 -9.68
C LEU A 45 16.73 0.45 -10.99
N ILE A 46 16.60 1.43 -11.89
CA ILE A 46 16.01 1.22 -13.22
C ILE A 46 16.81 0.17 -14.01
N ASP A 47 18.16 0.24 -13.95
CA ASP A 47 19.04 -0.71 -14.63
C ASP A 47 18.89 -2.16 -14.09
N LYS A 48 18.25 -2.33 -12.94
CA LYS A 48 17.95 -3.65 -12.34
C LYS A 48 16.52 -4.12 -12.60
N GLU A 49 15.73 -3.38 -13.39
CA GLU A 49 14.40 -3.81 -13.83
C GLU A 49 14.48 -5.13 -14.59
N GLY A 50 13.51 -6.00 -14.35
CA GLY A 50 13.45 -7.34 -14.92
C GLY A 50 14.37 -8.38 -14.24
N SER A 51 15.35 -7.93 -13.43
CA SER A 51 16.23 -8.84 -12.67
C SER A 51 15.94 -8.84 -11.19
N LEU A 52 16.23 -7.74 -10.48
CA LEU A 52 15.99 -7.60 -9.05
C LEU A 52 14.64 -6.93 -8.76
N TYR A 53 14.25 -5.97 -9.58
CA TYR A 53 13.05 -5.17 -9.43
C TYR A 53 12.16 -5.26 -10.67
N GLY A 54 10.89 -4.90 -10.51
CA GLY A 54 9.96 -4.83 -11.63
C GLY A 54 8.55 -4.55 -11.13
N LEU A 55 7.70 -4.01 -11.99
CA LEU A 55 6.30 -3.84 -11.68
C LEU A 55 5.61 -5.20 -11.66
N ILE A 56 4.72 -5.42 -10.70
CA ILE A 56 3.85 -6.58 -10.66
C ILE A 56 2.63 -6.35 -11.54
N ALA A 57 2.06 -7.45 -12.04
CA ALA A 57 0.96 -7.38 -13.00
C ALA A 57 -0.33 -6.82 -12.40
N ASN A 58 -0.60 -7.13 -11.14
CA ASN A 58 -1.77 -6.67 -10.42
C ASN A 58 -1.33 -5.75 -9.27
N ARG A 59 -1.62 -4.46 -9.41
CA ARG A 59 -1.26 -3.44 -8.40
C ARG A 59 -1.78 -3.76 -7.00
N GLU A 60 -2.94 -4.43 -6.92
CA GLU A 60 -3.59 -4.75 -5.64
C GLU A 60 -2.73 -5.63 -4.75
N ASP A 61 -1.92 -6.50 -5.33
CA ASP A 61 -1.08 -7.44 -4.58
C ASP A 61 -0.03 -6.73 -3.73
N ASN A 62 0.32 -5.46 -4.06
CA ASN A 62 1.15 -4.61 -3.21
C ASN A 62 0.49 -4.17 -1.88
N PHE A 63 -0.80 -4.39 -1.73
CA PHE A 63 -1.58 -3.92 -0.58
C PHE A 63 -2.23 -5.06 0.20
N THR A 64 -1.88 -6.29 -0.14
CA THR A 64 -2.33 -7.51 0.54
C THR A 64 -1.15 -8.21 1.22
N ASP A 65 -1.43 -9.14 2.08
CA ASP A 65 -0.46 -10.02 2.73
C ASP A 65 -0.08 -11.25 1.87
N LEU A 66 -0.60 -11.34 0.65
CA LEU A 66 -0.44 -12.51 -0.21
C LEU A 66 0.86 -12.49 -1.04
N ASP A 67 1.40 -11.32 -1.30
CA ASP A 67 2.59 -11.15 -2.16
C ASP A 67 3.61 -10.21 -1.54
N GLU A 68 3.89 -10.42 -0.25
CA GLU A 68 4.93 -9.66 0.47
C GLU A 68 6.31 -9.91 -0.14
N ASN A 69 7.18 -8.91 -0.05
CA ASN A 69 8.54 -8.95 -0.60
C ASN A 69 8.59 -9.23 -2.12
N ASN A 70 7.57 -8.80 -2.84
CA ASN A 70 7.51 -8.93 -4.28
C ASN A 70 8.55 -8.03 -4.99
N LYS A 71 8.66 -8.16 -6.32
CA LYS A 71 9.68 -7.43 -7.11
C LYS A 71 9.46 -5.91 -7.18
N GLU A 72 8.28 -5.40 -6.88
CA GLU A 72 8.01 -3.96 -6.85
C GLU A 72 8.52 -3.34 -5.54
N GLY A 73 8.59 -4.12 -4.45
CA GLY A 73 9.12 -3.71 -3.17
C GLY A 73 10.63 -3.49 -3.21
N ILE A 74 11.10 -2.27 -2.94
CA ILE A 74 12.53 -1.96 -2.81
C ILE A 74 13.01 -2.21 -1.37
N PHE A 75 12.17 -1.90 -0.40
CA PHE A 75 12.42 -2.12 1.02
C PHE A 75 11.09 -2.16 1.76
N GLU A 76 10.87 -3.23 2.50
CA GLU A 76 9.66 -3.45 3.29
C GLU A 76 10.02 -3.67 4.75
N ILE A 77 9.23 -3.06 5.65
CA ILE A 77 9.33 -3.33 7.08
C ILE A 77 8.48 -4.58 7.34
N GLN A 78 9.14 -5.63 7.80
CA GLN A 78 8.48 -6.89 8.08
C GLN A 78 7.68 -6.77 9.39
N PHE A 79 6.37 -6.94 9.28
CA PHE A 79 5.46 -7.06 10.41
C PHE A 79 5.12 -8.54 10.64
N ASP A 80 4.71 -8.86 11.86
CA ASP A 80 4.33 -10.23 12.23
C ASP A 80 2.94 -10.22 12.88
N ASP A 81 2.15 -11.24 12.61
CA ASP A 81 0.80 -11.43 13.14
C ASP A 81 0.75 -12.35 14.36
N GLN A 82 1.88 -12.64 15.01
CA GLN A 82 1.96 -13.62 16.12
C GLN A 82 1.02 -13.33 17.31
N ASN A 83 -0.02 -12.52 17.13
CA ASN A 83 -0.98 -12.11 18.16
C ASN A 83 -0.35 -11.54 19.45
N LYS A 84 0.88 -11.09 19.36
CA LYS A 84 1.61 -10.46 20.46
C LYS A 84 1.43 -8.94 20.47
N GLY A 85 0.66 -8.42 19.52
CA GLY A 85 0.34 -7.01 19.42
C GLY A 85 -0.73 -6.63 20.43
N GLY A 86 -0.35 -6.00 21.50
CA GLY A 86 -1.29 -5.36 22.42
C GLY A 86 -1.92 -4.13 21.77
N THR A 87 -3.20 -3.90 22.04
CA THR A 87 -3.89 -2.64 21.74
C THR A 87 -3.55 -1.52 22.69
N GLY A 88 -2.55 -1.71 23.53
CA GLY A 88 -2.14 -0.76 24.56
C GLY A 88 -1.02 0.18 24.08
N ASN A 89 -0.75 1.21 24.88
CA ASN A 89 0.37 2.13 24.70
C ASN A 89 1.76 1.47 24.93
N ASP A 90 1.80 0.16 25.04
CA ASP A 90 3.04 -0.59 25.20
C ASP A 90 3.62 -0.91 23.81
N ALA A 91 4.48 -0.01 23.35
CA ALA A 91 5.17 -0.17 22.08
C ALA A 91 6.02 -1.45 22.00
N SER A 92 6.31 -2.10 23.12
CA SER A 92 7.06 -3.36 23.17
C SER A 92 6.25 -4.56 22.67
N MET A 93 4.92 -4.41 22.55
CA MET A 93 4.00 -5.45 22.11
C MET A 93 3.35 -5.20 20.74
N ALA A 94 3.71 -4.13 20.06
CA ALA A 94 3.11 -3.77 18.77
C ALA A 94 3.93 -4.35 17.60
N PHE A 95 3.74 -5.63 17.31
CA PHE A 95 4.38 -6.28 16.16
C PHE A 95 3.56 -6.20 14.88
N GLY A 96 2.27 -5.89 14.97
CA GLY A 96 1.35 -5.84 13.85
C GLY A 96 1.25 -4.46 13.20
N PHE A 97 0.76 -4.45 11.96
CA PHE A 97 0.48 -3.23 11.22
C PHE A 97 -0.90 -2.68 11.58
N GLN A 98 -0.96 -1.58 12.31
CA GLN A 98 -2.21 -1.02 12.83
C GLN A 98 -2.91 -0.03 11.88
N ARG A 99 -2.33 0.29 10.73
CA ARG A 99 -2.89 1.31 9.83
C ARG A 99 -4.27 0.93 9.30
N THR A 100 -4.50 -0.35 9.01
CA THR A 100 -5.82 -0.82 8.56
C THR A 100 -6.89 -0.55 9.62
N GLN A 101 -6.61 -0.84 10.88
CA GLN A 101 -7.54 -0.56 11.98
C GLN A 101 -7.78 0.94 12.17
N PHE A 102 -6.76 1.76 11.95
CA PHE A 102 -6.87 3.22 12.06
C PHE A 102 -7.82 3.81 11.01
N TYR A 103 -7.72 3.36 9.75
CA TYR A 103 -8.51 3.89 8.65
C TYR A 103 -9.79 3.13 8.35
N ALA A 104 -9.97 1.92 8.87
CA ALA A 104 -11.20 1.17 8.68
C ALA A 104 -12.40 1.90 9.29
N PRO A 105 -13.60 1.77 8.67
CA PRO A 105 -14.80 2.44 9.15
C PRO A 105 -15.14 2.13 10.61
N SER A 106 -15.82 3.04 11.28
CA SER A 106 -16.35 2.80 12.63
C SER A 106 -17.20 1.52 12.66
N GLY A 107 -17.01 0.69 13.70
CA GLY A 107 -17.59 -0.64 13.79
C GLY A 107 -16.70 -1.77 13.28
N ILE A 108 -15.72 -1.47 12.42
CA ILE A 108 -14.68 -2.40 11.95
C ILE A 108 -13.32 -1.94 12.48
N GLY A 109 -13.09 -0.64 12.47
CA GLY A 109 -11.91 0.03 12.99
C GLY A 109 -12.26 1.33 13.68
N TRP A 110 -11.29 2.26 13.74
CA TRP A 110 -11.45 3.52 14.49
C TRP A 110 -12.11 4.64 13.67
N GLY A 111 -12.14 4.53 12.35
CA GLY A 111 -12.81 5.49 11.48
C GLY A 111 -12.07 6.81 11.27
N ASP A 112 -10.77 6.84 11.57
CA ASP A 112 -9.95 8.02 11.34
C ASP A 112 -9.57 8.16 9.86
N GLY A 113 -9.38 9.39 9.40
CA GLY A 113 -8.88 9.64 8.05
C GLY A 113 -9.80 9.18 6.91
N LYS A 114 -11.10 9.39 7.04
CA LYS A 114 -12.10 9.01 6.04
C LYS A 114 -11.83 9.66 4.69
N ALA A 115 -11.97 8.89 3.62
CA ALA A 115 -11.92 9.41 2.26
C ALA A 115 -13.13 10.33 2.00
N ARG A 116 -12.90 11.46 1.36
CA ARG A 116 -13.98 12.36 0.99
C ARG A 116 -14.70 11.88 -0.26
N ARG A 117 -16.00 12.10 -0.33
CA ARG A 117 -16.85 11.70 -1.46
C ARG A 117 -16.31 12.20 -2.81
N TRP A 118 -15.86 13.44 -2.87
CA TRP A 118 -15.32 14.01 -4.10
C TRP A 118 -14.16 13.20 -4.69
N LEU A 119 -13.34 12.55 -3.84
CA LEU A 119 -12.23 11.72 -4.30
C LEU A 119 -12.74 10.46 -5.02
N VAL A 120 -13.78 9.83 -4.48
CA VAL A 120 -14.44 8.69 -5.15
C VAL A 120 -15.02 9.14 -6.49
N ASP A 121 -15.71 10.27 -6.51
CA ASP A 121 -16.32 10.82 -7.73
C ASP A 121 -15.28 11.17 -8.79
N GLU A 122 -14.09 11.67 -8.41
CA GLU A 122 -12.99 11.90 -9.36
C GLU A 122 -12.45 10.58 -9.94
N PHE A 123 -12.26 9.55 -9.13
CA PHE A 123 -11.88 8.25 -9.63
C PHE A 123 -12.92 7.65 -10.58
N LEU A 124 -14.21 7.82 -10.31
CA LEU A 124 -15.29 7.29 -11.15
C LEU A 124 -15.40 7.98 -12.52
N LYS A 125 -14.84 9.19 -12.67
CA LYS A 125 -14.72 9.86 -13.97
C LYS A 125 -13.68 9.21 -14.87
N GLU A 126 -12.62 8.64 -14.28
CA GLU A 126 -11.58 7.95 -15.02
C GLU A 126 -12.06 6.55 -15.42
N LYS A 127 -11.91 6.25 -16.70
CA LYS A 127 -12.30 4.93 -17.23
C LYS A 127 -11.09 4.25 -17.86
N ARG A 128 -11.08 2.95 -17.72
CA ARG A 128 -10.14 2.09 -18.45
C ARG A 128 -10.46 2.08 -19.95
N VAL A 129 -9.52 1.59 -20.73
CA VAL A 129 -9.69 1.44 -22.19
C VAL A 129 -10.90 0.58 -22.55
N ASP A 130 -11.28 -0.38 -21.70
CA ASP A 130 -12.47 -1.24 -21.86
C ASP A 130 -13.77 -0.59 -21.35
N GLY A 131 -13.74 0.69 -20.95
CA GLY A 131 -14.88 1.45 -20.44
C GLY A 131 -15.28 1.16 -19.00
N LYS A 132 -14.62 0.22 -18.33
CA LYS A 132 -14.86 -0.11 -16.92
C LYS A 132 -14.21 0.93 -15.99
N ASN A 133 -14.59 0.90 -14.72
CA ASN A 133 -13.99 1.75 -13.69
C ASN A 133 -12.51 1.42 -13.46
N ASP A 134 -11.76 2.44 -13.07
CA ASP A 134 -10.34 2.30 -12.76
C ASP A 134 -10.13 1.45 -11.50
N LEU A 135 -9.34 0.40 -11.61
CA LEU A 135 -9.03 -0.50 -10.49
C LEU A 135 -8.24 0.16 -9.37
N ARG A 136 -7.63 1.33 -9.62
CA ARG A 136 -6.99 2.10 -8.54
C ARG A 136 -8.00 2.53 -7.47
N LEU A 137 -9.25 2.84 -7.86
CA LEU A 137 -10.30 3.11 -6.88
C LEU A 137 -10.60 1.86 -6.06
N TYR A 138 -10.73 0.70 -6.72
CA TYR A 138 -10.97 -0.59 -6.06
C TYR A 138 -9.95 -0.87 -4.94
N GLY A 139 -8.66 -0.69 -5.20
CA GLY A 139 -7.59 -0.95 -4.24
C GLY A 139 -7.28 0.18 -3.26
N SER A 140 -7.94 1.32 -3.36
CA SER A 140 -7.59 2.49 -2.53
C SER A 140 -8.66 2.88 -1.53
N ILE A 141 -9.94 2.72 -1.86
CA ILE A 141 -11.05 3.24 -1.07
C ILE A 141 -12.18 2.23 -1.01
N LEU A 142 -12.58 1.86 0.19
CA LEU A 142 -13.81 1.09 0.42
C LEU A 142 -14.96 2.07 0.69
N TYR A 143 -16.06 1.97 -0.07
CA TYR A 143 -17.21 2.87 0.02
C TYR A 143 -18.51 2.14 -0.31
N ARG A 144 -19.68 2.76 -0.01
CA ARG A 144 -20.99 2.19 -0.38
C ARG A 144 -21.16 2.15 -1.90
N GLY A 145 -21.75 1.08 -2.40
CA GLY A 145 -21.93 0.86 -3.84
C GLY A 145 -20.72 0.25 -4.53
N PHE A 146 -19.68 -0.05 -3.78
CA PHE A 146 -18.44 -0.61 -4.28
C PHE A 146 -18.63 -1.86 -5.15
N SER A 147 -19.50 -2.80 -4.74
CA SER A 147 -19.80 -4.00 -5.52
C SER A 147 -20.54 -3.73 -6.82
N GLN A 148 -21.31 -2.64 -6.88
CA GLN A 148 -22.01 -2.23 -8.09
C GLN A 148 -21.03 -1.63 -9.10
N ASP A 149 -20.05 -0.89 -8.62
CA ASP A 149 -19.04 -0.25 -9.46
C ASP A 149 -17.94 -1.23 -9.93
N PHE A 150 -17.75 -2.34 -9.22
CA PHE A 150 -16.74 -3.36 -9.51
C PHE A 150 -17.31 -4.79 -9.48
N PRO A 151 -18.30 -5.11 -10.33
CA PRO A 151 -19.01 -6.39 -10.30
C PRO A 151 -18.14 -7.60 -10.63
N ASP A 152 -17.04 -7.38 -11.34
CA ASP A 152 -16.13 -8.44 -11.83
C ASP A 152 -14.96 -8.69 -10.85
N GLN A 153 -14.87 -7.92 -9.76
CA GLN A 153 -13.76 -8.08 -8.82
C GLN A 153 -14.08 -9.06 -7.69
N PRO A 154 -13.07 -9.66 -7.07
CA PRO A 154 -13.26 -10.58 -5.94
C PRO A 154 -14.05 -9.93 -4.80
N LYS A 155 -15.03 -10.65 -4.28
CA LYS A 155 -15.91 -10.15 -3.20
C LYS A 155 -15.28 -10.23 -1.80
N SER A 156 -13.98 -10.43 -1.69
CA SER A 156 -13.30 -10.57 -0.40
C SER A 156 -13.44 -9.33 0.49
N TYR A 157 -13.52 -8.15 -0.11
CA TYR A 157 -13.76 -6.91 0.62
C TYR A 157 -15.26 -6.63 0.87
N TYR A 158 -16.15 -7.27 0.13
CA TYR A 158 -17.59 -7.04 0.17
C TYR A 158 -18.28 -7.66 1.38
N ARG A 159 -17.61 -8.50 2.14
CA ARG A 159 -18.16 -9.01 3.41
C ARG A 159 -18.57 -7.89 4.36
N PHE A 160 -18.02 -6.70 4.17
CA PHE A 160 -18.33 -5.51 4.95
C PHE A 160 -19.32 -4.57 4.26
N GLU A 161 -19.68 -4.80 3.01
CA GLU A 161 -20.60 -3.91 2.27
C GLU A 161 -22.02 -3.91 2.83
N ASN A 162 -22.42 -5.04 3.39
CA ASN A 162 -23.71 -5.21 4.08
C ASN A 162 -23.58 -5.17 5.61
N ALA A 163 -22.37 -5.01 6.14
CA ALA A 163 -22.24 -4.68 7.55
C ALA A 163 -23.00 -3.37 7.79
N ASP A 164 -23.62 -3.25 8.95
CA ASP A 164 -24.28 -2.03 9.37
C ASP A 164 -23.27 -0.88 9.44
N TRP A 165 -22.97 -0.31 8.29
CA TRP A 165 -22.20 0.91 8.14
C TRP A 165 -22.98 2.12 8.66
N ASN A 166 -24.06 1.86 9.43
CA ASN A 166 -25.04 2.85 9.82
C ASN A 166 -24.45 4.00 10.58
N ASP A 167 -23.33 3.81 11.21
CA ASP A 167 -22.96 4.68 12.29
C ASP A 167 -21.89 5.71 11.91
N GLY A 168 -21.62 5.94 10.67
CA GLY A 168 -20.64 6.95 10.32
C GLY A 168 -20.53 7.32 8.85
N TRP A 169 -21.14 6.55 7.98
CA TRP A 169 -21.09 6.80 6.53
C TRP A 169 -22.40 7.35 5.97
N GLY A 170 -23.48 7.25 6.75
CA GLY A 170 -24.84 7.41 6.24
C GLY A 170 -25.34 8.83 6.15
N THR A 171 -24.69 9.76 6.76
CA THR A 171 -25.24 11.11 6.95
C THR A 171 -24.23 12.23 6.71
N ASP A 172 -23.18 11.98 5.99
CA ASP A 172 -22.37 13.08 5.50
C ASP A 172 -22.95 13.58 4.18
N PRO A 173 -23.75 14.65 4.21
CA PRO A 173 -24.37 15.21 3.01
C PRO A 173 -23.42 16.20 2.36
N GLU A 174 -22.22 15.95 2.08
CA GLU A 174 -21.35 16.85 1.30
C GLU A 174 -19.86 16.70 1.65
#